data_70cfb2444658c8d706e423d2afeb8cef
#
_entry.id   70cfb2444658c8d706e423d2afeb8cef
#
_cell.length_a   1.000
_cell.length_b   1.000
_cell.length_c   1.000
_cell.angle_alpha   90.00
_cell.angle_beta   90.00
_cell.angle_gamma   90.00
#
_symmetry.space_group_name_H-M   'P 1'
#
loop_
_entity.id
_entity.type
_entity.pdbx_description
1 polymer ?
#
loop_
_entity_poly.entity_id
_entity_poly.type
_entity_poly.pdbx_seq_one_letter_code
_entity_poly.pdbx_strand_id
1 'polypeptide(L)'
;MAPAGSSSIVRLSTRDVAPADRLSYASWILSSSLAPSALSTATPSEYELEVTALELPSIAIVAQSGSPQRSIRSRPEIRRTAQRYCFLVLVVSGSWQVASLTRTRFEAGDLIFYDSRDPLDCDLLHNWNDLNLQLSEQFVRKWVPRPAVLTGRNICRESQWGRLLASYVAQLAPEFVVHAPLPQAVLIDQLGALLALTASELSGSRVVSTPVERSVRDQVHDHITQRCPDTSLHAADVATSLSISTRTLHRALAACGETFGSMLIQARVDLAVRMLQSPLFDRVTTAEVGRRAGFSDASHFVKVLRRHTGHTPLLLRRTRRG
;
A
#
# COMPACT_ATOMS: atom_id res chain seq x y z
N MET A 1 15.92 25.32 0.92
CA MET A 1 14.50 24.95 0.98
C MET A 1 14.11 24.54 -0.44
N ALA A 2 14.18 23.25 -0.75
CA ALA A 2 13.68 22.73 -2.01
C ALA A 2 12.14 22.64 -1.91
N PRO A 3 11.38 22.98 -2.96
CA PRO A 3 9.93 22.83 -2.93
C PRO A 3 9.57 21.36 -2.74
N ALA A 4 8.66 21.08 -1.83
CA ALA A 4 8.02 19.79 -1.69
C ALA A 4 7.53 19.37 -3.09
N GLY A 5 7.89 18.16 -3.52
CA GLY A 5 7.52 17.65 -4.83
C GLY A 5 6.02 17.81 -5.01
N SER A 6 5.61 18.56 -6.02
CA SER A 6 4.21 18.74 -6.37
C SER A 6 3.66 17.38 -6.79
N SER A 7 2.76 16.83 -5.98
CA SER A 7 1.99 15.65 -6.35
C SER A 7 1.20 16.00 -7.61
N SER A 8 1.60 15.45 -8.75
CA SER A 8 0.95 15.72 -10.03
C SER A 8 -0.12 14.67 -10.29
N ILE A 9 -1.28 15.14 -10.74
CA ILE A 9 -2.35 14.26 -11.22
C ILE A 9 -1.98 13.76 -12.62
N VAL A 10 -2.02 12.46 -12.82
CA VAL A 10 -1.86 11.79 -14.12
C VAL A 10 -3.25 11.41 -14.66
N ARG A 11 -3.53 11.74 -15.91
CA ARG A 11 -4.76 11.33 -16.61
C ARG A 11 -4.42 10.50 -17.83
N LEU A 12 -5.10 9.38 -17.99
CA LEU A 12 -4.92 8.43 -19.08
C LEU A 12 -6.29 8.01 -19.61
N SER A 13 -6.45 7.94 -20.92
CA SER A 13 -7.69 7.55 -21.57
C SER A 13 -7.43 6.64 -22.78
N THR A 14 -8.21 5.59 -22.93
CA THR A 14 -8.16 4.75 -24.15
C THR A 14 -8.63 5.47 -25.40
N ARG A 15 -9.25 6.65 -25.27
CA ARG A 15 -9.58 7.52 -26.39
C ARG A 15 -8.36 8.16 -27.05
N ASP A 16 -7.22 8.15 -26.36
CA ASP A 16 -5.94 8.72 -26.86
C ASP A 16 -5.24 7.80 -27.84
N VAL A 17 -5.76 6.58 -28.07
CA VAL A 17 -5.16 5.58 -28.97
C VAL A 17 -6.17 5.07 -30.00
N ALA A 18 -5.65 4.45 -31.08
CA ALA A 18 -6.49 3.86 -32.11
C ALA A 18 -7.41 2.76 -31.55
N PRO A 19 -8.62 2.56 -32.10
CA PRO A 19 -9.56 1.54 -31.62
C PRO A 19 -8.97 0.13 -31.48
N ALA A 20 -8.10 -0.27 -32.40
CA ALA A 20 -7.43 -1.56 -32.37
C ALA A 20 -6.51 -1.76 -31.16
N ASP A 21 -5.98 -0.68 -30.60
CA ASP A 21 -5.01 -0.71 -29.51
C ASP A 21 -5.63 -0.46 -28.12
N ARG A 22 -6.91 -0.12 -28.06
CA ARG A 22 -7.59 0.30 -26.82
C ARG A 22 -7.48 -0.73 -25.71
N LEU A 23 -7.74 -2.01 -25.99
CA LEU A 23 -7.70 -3.04 -24.97
C LEU A 23 -6.28 -3.30 -24.45
N SER A 24 -5.27 -3.30 -25.33
CA SER A 24 -3.88 -3.46 -24.93
C SER A 24 -3.38 -2.26 -24.11
N TYR A 25 -3.76 -1.05 -24.51
CA TYR A 25 -3.46 0.17 -23.77
C TYR A 25 -4.15 0.22 -22.40
N ALA A 26 -5.43 -0.19 -22.33
CA ALA A 26 -6.15 -0.33 -21.07
C ALA A 26 -5.46 -1.32 -20.12
N SER A 27 -5.05 -2.47 -20.65
CA SER A 27 -4.29 -3.46 -19.88
C SER A 27 -2.99 -2.88 -19.32
N TRP A 28 -2.30 -2.06 -20.11
CA TRP A 28 -1.10 -1.35 -19.67
C TRP A 28 -1.43 -0.30 -18.60
N ILE A 29 -2.48 0.54 -18.78
CA ILE A 29 -2.91 1.54 -17.80
C ILE A 29 -3.20 0.88 -16.45
N LEU A 30 -4.07 -0.15 -16.43
CA LEU A 30 -4.46 -0.83 -15.19
C LEU A 30 -3.27 -1.53 -14.51
N SER A 31 -2.38 -2.14 -15.30
CA SER A 31 -1.17 -2.78 -14.76
C SER A 31 -0.20 -1.77 -14.16
N SER A 32 -0.10 -0.57 -14.73
CA SER A 32 0.80 0.50 -14.27
C SER A 32 0.24 1.28 -13.09
N SER A 33 -1.08 1.53 -13.07
CA SER A 33 -1.74 2.33 -12.05
C SER A 33 -2.18 1.53 -10.82
N LEU A 34 -2.42 0.23 -10.99
CA LEU A 34 -2.87 -0.65 -9.90
C LEU A 34 -1.97 -1.88 -9.78
N ALA A 35 -2.25 -2.92 -10.55
CA ALA A 35 -1.51 -4.16 -10.50
C ALA A 35 -1.77 -5.02 -11.75
N PRO A 36 -0.78 -5.81 -12.20
CA PRO A 36 -0.94 -6.69 -13.34
C PRO A 36 -2.18 -7.58 -13.24
N SER A 37 -3.02 -7.54 -14.27
CA SER A 37 -4.23 -8.36 -14.41
C SER A 37 -4.46 -8.68 -15.89
N ALA A 38 -5.05 -9.82 -16.18
CA ALA A 38 -5.53 -10.15 -17.51
C ALA A 38 -6.91 -9.51 -17.69
N LEU A 39 -7.05 -8.71 -18.75
CA LEU A 39 -8.27 -7.96 -19.08
C LEU A 39 -8.94 -8.57 -20.29
N SER A 40 -10.26 -8.76 -20.25
CA SER A 40 -11.07 -9.18 -21.39
C SER A 40 -12.40 -8.44 -21.44
N THR A 41 -12.90 -8.21 -22.65
CA THR A 41 -14.19 -7.57 -22.92
C THR A 41 -14.81 -8.14 -24.19
N ALA A 42 -16.12 -8.00 -24.37
CA ALA A 42 -16.81 -8.45 -25.56
C ALA A 42 -16.53 -7.54 -26.78
N THR A 43 -16.23 -6.25 -26.56
CA THR A 43 -16.03 -5.26 -27.62
C THR A 43 -14.68 -4.55 -27.48
N PRO A 44 -13.55 -5.22 -27.83
CA PRO A 44 -12.22 -4.68 -27.62
C PRO A 44 -11.93 -3.33 -28.28
N SER A 45 -12.42 -3.12 -29.50
CA SER A 45 -12.25 -1.88 -30.29
C SER A 45 -13.10 -0.70 -29.80
N GLU A 46 -14.18 -0.99 -29.06
CA GLU A 46 -15.08 0.02 -28.48
C GLU A 46 -14.82 0.24 -26.98
N TYR A 47 -13.86 -0.49 -26.43
CA TYR A 47 -13.57 -0.44 -25.02
C TYR A 47 -13.07 0.95 -24.60
N GLU A 48 -13.70 1.51 -23.58
CA GLU A 48 -13.32 2.79 -22.99
C GLU A 48 -12.87 2.59 -21.55
N LEU A 49 -11.76 3.25 -21.21
CA LEU A 49 -11.22 3.34 -19.85
C LEU A 49 -10.68 4.76 -19.66
N GLU A 50 -11.07 5.39 -18.59
CA GLU A 50 -10.51 6.65 -18.12
C GLU A 50 -9.92 6.44 -16.71
N VAL A 51 -8.72 6.93 -16.48
CA VAL A 51 -8.02 6.83 -15.20
C VAL A 51 -7.45 8.20 -14.84
N THR A 52 -7.72 8.61 -13.61
CA THR A 52 -7.07 9.76 -12.96
C THR A 52 -6.36 9.26 -11.71
N ALA A 53 -5.05 9.40 -11.68
CA ALA A 53 -4.21 8.88 -10.60
C ALA A 53 -3.42 9.99 -9.89
N LEU A 54 -3.30 9.86 -8.58
CA LEU A 54 -2.49 10.69 -7.71
C LEU A 54 -1.61 9.80 -6.82
N GLU A 55 -0.30 9.92 -6.95
CA GLU A 55 0.64 9.22 -6.07
C GLU A 55 1.00 10.05 -4.84
N LEU A 56 0.96 9.41 -3.67
CA LEU A 56 1.36 9.94 -2.38
C LEU A 56 2.37 8.96 -1.73
N PRO A 57 3.12 9.39 -0.72
CA PRO A 57 4.22 8.56 -0.16
C PRO A 57 3.83 7.16 0.32
N SER A 58 2.60 6.97 0.79
CA SER A 58 2.13 5.71 1.38
C SER A 58 0.94 5.09 0.68
N ILE A 59 0.26 5.85 -0.18
CA ILE A 59 -0.94 5.45 -0.89
C ILE A 59 -0.94 6.03 -2.31
N ALA A 60 -1.59 5.35 -3.26
CA ALA A 60 -2.00 5.99 -4.49
C ALA A 60 -3.53 6.02 -4.55
N ILE A 61 -4.08 7.11 -5.11
CA ILE A 61 -5.51 7.31 -5.29
C ILE A 61 -5.79 7.25 -6.78
N VAL A 62 -6.64 6.33 -7.21
CA VAL A 62 -6.93 6.07 -8.61
C VAL A 62 -8.44 6.09 -8.82
N ALA A 63 -8.95 7.18 -9.38
CA ALA A 63 -10.31 7.25 -9.88
C ALA A 63 -10.35 6.67 -11.29
N GLN A 64 -11.26 5.76 -11.54
CA GLN A 64 -11.35 5.08 -12.84
C GLN A 64 -12.80 4.79 -13.23
N SER A 65 -13.06 4.84 -14.53
CA SER A 65 -14.33 4.47 -15.12
C SER A 65 -14.12 3.75 -16.44
N GLY A 66 -14.98 2.81 -16.76
CA GLY A 66 -14.80 2.03 -17.98
C GLY A 66 -16.02 1.27 -18.45
N SER A 67 -15.86 0.66 -19.64
CA SER A 67 -16.80 -0.26 -20.26
C SER A 67 -16.84 -1.62 -19.53
N PRO A 68 -17.86 -2.45 -19.77
CA PRO A 68 -17.92 -3.80 -19.20
C PRO A 68 -16.67 -4.61 -19.50
N GLN A 69 -16.16 -5.28 -18.44
CA GLN A 69 -14.95 -6.07 -18.54
C GLN A 69 -14.93 -7.23 -17.56
N ARG A 70 -14.09 -8.21 -17.83
CA ARG A 70 -13.63 -9.19 -16.85
C ARG A 70 -12.15 -8.98 -16.58
N SER A 71 -11.79 -8.96 -15.33
CA SER A 71 -10.42 -8.80 -14.86
C SER A 71 -10.01 -10.01 -14.04
N ILE A 72 -8.95 -10.70 -14.48
CA ILE A 72 -8.44 -11.90 -13.81
C ILE A 72 -7.00 -11.63 -13.37
N ARG A 73 -6.77 -11.88 -12.09
CA ARG A 73 -5.45 -11.86 -11.48
C ARG A 73 -5.14 -13.23 -10.91
N SER A 74 -4.33 -13.97 -11.63
CA SER A 74 -3.93 -15.33 -11.28
C SER A 74 -2.47 -15.38 -10.85
N ARG A 75 -1.93 -16.58 -10.60
CA ARG A 75 -0.52 -16.75 -10.16
C ARG A 75 0.52 -16.10 -11.10
N PRO A 76 0.40 -16.12 -12.43
CA PRO A 76 1.31 -15.40 -13.33
C PRO A 76 1.33 -13.89 -13.10
N GLU A 77 0.17 -13.26 -12.93
CA GLU A 77 0.04 -11.80 -12.70
C GLU A 77 0.58 -11.43 -11.32
N ILE A 78 0.29 -12.23 -10.30
CA ILE A 78 0.79 -12.04 -8.93
C ILE A 78 2.32 -12.08 -8.90
N ARG A 79 2.96 -12.99 -9.63
CA ARG A 79 4.43 -13.10 -9.70
C ARG A 79 5.10 -11.87 -10.34
N ARG A 80 4.40 -11.14 -11.20
CA ARG A 80 4.91 -9.91 -11.83
C ARG A 80 4.84 -8.71 -10.90
N THR A 81 4.13 -8.82 -9.78
CA THR A 81 3.99 -7.70 -8.82
C THR A 81 5.23 -7.61 -7.96
N ALA A 82 6.01 -6.55 -8.16
CA ALA A 82 7.28 -6.34 -7.46
C ALA A 82 7.09 -6.00 -5.97
N GLN A 83 6.03 -5.30 -5.64
CA GLN A 83 5.71 -4.86 -4.28
C GLN A 83 4.33 -5.35 -3.86
N ARG A 84 4.14 -5.56 -2.55
CA ARG A 84 2.85 -5.90 -1.98
C ARG A 84 2.08 -4.64 -1.66
N TYR A 85 0.85 -4.61 -2.14
CA TYR A 85 -0.14 -3.58 -1.84
C TYR A 85 -1.43 -4.22 -1.34
N CYS A 86 -2.20 -3.45 -0.61
CA CYS A 86 -3.61 -3.72 -0.39
C CYS A 86 -4.43 -2.70 -1.16
N PHE A 87 -5.55 -3.12 -1.67
CA PHE A 87 -6.48 -2.27 -2.40
C PHE A 87 -7.76 -2.09 -1.60
N LEU A 88 -8.18 -0.85 -1.46
CA LEU A 88 -9.48 -0.48 -0.92
C LEU A 88 -10.25 0.21 -2.04
N VAL A 89 -11.27 -0.45 -2.55
CA VAL A 89 -12.06 0.00 -3.70
C VAL A 89 -13.44 0.39 -3.25
N LEU A 90 -13.83 1.64 -3.51
CA LEU A 90 -15.20 2.10 -3.42
C LEU A 90 -15.87 1.95 -4.78
N VAL A 91 -16.92 1.17 -4.87
CA VAL A 91 -17.79 1.11 -6.04
C VAL A 91 -18.64 2.39 -6.08
N VAL A 92 -18.34 3.29 -7.02
CA VAL A 92 -19.08 4.56 -7.16
C VAL A 92 -20.34 4.35 -7.99
N SER A 93 -20.23 3.59 -9.09
CA SER A 93 -21.38 3.18 -9.90
C SER A 93 -21.12 1.85 -10.60
N GLY A 94 -22.17 1.18 -11.04
CA GLY A 94 -22.09 -0.16 -11.58
C GLY A 94 -22.08 -1.23 -10.48
N SER A 95 -21.59 -2.42 -10.81
CA SER A 95 -21.47 -3.52 -9.84
C SER A 95 -20.29 -4.42 -10.19
N TRP A 96 -19.65 -4.93 -9.14
CA TRP A 96 -18.58 -5.94 -9.21
C TRP A 96 -19.14 -7.30 -8.82
N GLN A 97 -18.92 -8.31 -9.65
CA GLN A 97 -19.12 -9.71 -9.27
C GLN A 97 -17.75 -10.35 -9.06
N VAL A 98 -17.40 -10.61 -7.83
CA VAL A 98 -16.12 -11.21 -7.47
C VAL A 98 -16.34 -12.73 -7.30
N ALA A 99 -15.70 -13.51 -8.16
CA ALA A 99 -15.64 -14.96 -8.04
C ALA A 99 -14.56 -15.32 -7.01
N SER A 100 -14.96 -15.34 -5.76
CA SER A 100 -14.22 -16.00 -4.67
C SER A 100 -14.92 -17.33 -4.34
N LEU A 101 -14.58 -17.97 -3.21
CA LEU A 101 -15.25 -19.21 -2.74
C LEU A 101 -16.79 -19.13 -2.72
N THR A 102 -17.34 -17.91 -2.57
CA THR A 102 -18.75 -17.58 -2.74
C THR A 102 -18.85 -16.36 -3.63
N ARG A 103 -19.50 -16.47 -4.80
CA ARG A 103 -19.74 -15.32 -5.66
C ARG A 103 -20.36 -14.17 -4.89
N THR A 104 -19.57 -13.14 -4.63
CA THR A 104 -20.02 -11.96 -3.88
C THR A 104 -20.25 -10.81 -4.85
N ARG A 105 -21.39 -10.17 -4.76
CA ARG A 105 -21.75 -8.99 -5.53
C ARG A 105 -21.60 -7.75 -4.66
N PHE A 106 -20.90 -6.76 -5.21
CA PHE A 106 -20.74 -5.43 -4.63
C PHE A 106 -21.43 -4.43 -5.53
N GLU A 107 -22.12 -3.46 -4.93
CA GLU A 107 -22.91 -2.44 -5.59
C GLU A 107 -22.42 -1.05 -5.22
N ALA A 108 -22.97 -0.02 -5.87
CA ALA A 108 -22.61 1.37 -5.58
C ALA A 108 -22.71 1.66 -4.06
N GLY A 109 -21.65 2.25 -3.51
CA GLY A 109 -21.47 2.52 -2.08
C GLY A 109 -20.78 1.41 -1.30
N ASP A 110 -20.59 0.22 -1.86
CA ASP A 110 -19.86 -0.86 -1.20
C ASP A 110 -18.33 -0.65 -1.25
N LEU A 111 -17.65 -1.07 -0.19
CA LEU A 111 -16.18 -1.12 -0.12
C LEU A 111 -15.70 -2.57 -0.24
N ILE A 112 -14.70 -2.74 -1.11
CA ILE A 112 -13.99 -4.01 -1.33
C ILE A 112 -12.56 -3.84 -0.84
N PHE A 113 -12.05 -4.79 -0.04
CA PHE A 113 -10.66 -4.84 0.35
C PHE A 113 -10.02 -6.14 -0.11
N TYR A 114 -8.89 -6.07 -0.80
CA TYR A 114 -8.12 -7.23 -1.23
C TYR A 114 -6.62 -6.98 -1.22
N ASP A 115 -5.85 -8.05 -1.08
CA ASP A 115 -4.39 -8.05 -1.11
C ASP A 115 -3.90 -8.30 -2.56
N SER A 116 -2.88 -7.62 -2.97
CA SER A 116 -2.25 -7.81 -4.28
C SER A 116 -1.70 -9.23 -4.50
N ARG A 117 -1.54 -10.02 -3.46
CA ARG A 117 -1.10 -11.42 -3.51
C ARG A 117 -2.23 -12.42 -3.60
N ASP A 118 -3.47 -11.96 -3.42
CA ASP A 118 -4.63 -12.84 -3.53
C ASP A 118 -5.08 -12.90 -4.99
N PRO A 119 -5.50 -14.11 -5.47
CA PRO A 119 -6.15 -14.22 -6.75
C PRO A 119 -7.44 -13.38 -6.76
N LEU A 120 -7.69 -12.71 -7.88
CA LEU A 120 -8.92 -11.97 -8.11
C LEU A 120 -9.49 -12.40 -9.46
N ASP A 121 -10.78 -12.69 -9.48
CA ASP A 121 -11.57 -12.90 -10.71
C ASP A 121 -12.83 -12.10 -10.53
N CYS A 122 -12.97 -11.02 -11.29
CA CYS A 122 -14.10 -10.12 -11.18
C CYS A 122 -14.69 -9.76 -12.55
N ASP A 123 -16.01 -9.78 -12.59
CA ASP A 123 -16.80 -9.33 -13.72
C ASP A 123 -17.46 -7.99 -13.39
N LEU A 124 -17.24 -6.99 -14.25
CA LEU A 124 -17.92 -5.70 -14.27
C LEU A 124 -18.87 -5.72 -15.47
N LEU A 125 -20.14 -6.03 -15.23
CA LEU A 125 -21.11 -6.38 -16.28
C LEU A 125 -21.68 -5.17 -17.01
N HIS A 126 -21.58 -3.99 -16.44
CA HIS A 126 -22.09 -2.71 -16.96
C HIS A 126 -20.98 -1.68 -16.97
N ASN A 127 -21.22 -0.50 -17.52
CA ASN A 127 -20.33 0.64 -17.32
C ASN A 127 -20.18 0.89 -15.82
N TRP A 128 -18.96 1.11 -15.39
CA TRP A 128 -18.59 1.17 -13.99
C TRP A 128 -17.73 2.41 -13.71
N ASN A 129 -17.79 2.85 -12.47
CA ASN A 129 -16.89 3.86 -11.93
C ASN A 129 -16.52 3.44 -10.52
N ASP A 130 -15.25 3.52 -10.19
CA ASP A 130 -14.75 3.25 -8.85
C ASP A 130 -13.62 4.19 -8.44
N LEU A 131 -13.42 4.29 -7.13
CA LEU A 131 -12.29 4.97 -6.52
C LEU A 131 -11.45 3.93 -5.81
N ASN A 132 -10.25 3.70 -6.30
CA ASN A 132 -9.33 2.70 -5.82
C ASN A 132 -8.19 3.36 -5.04
N LEU A 133 -7.99 2.93 -3.81
CA LEU A 133 -6.86 3.33 -2.97
C LEU A 133 -5.86 2.18 -2.94
N GLN A 134 -4.71 2.36 -3.56
CA GLN A 134 -3.58 1.45 -3.45
C GLN A 134 -2.79 1.80 -2.19
N LEU A 135 -2.80 0.91 -1.22
CA LEU A 135 -2.23 1.12 0.10
C LEU A 135 -0.95 0.30 0.25
N SER A 136 0.16 0.92 0.65
CA SER A 136 1.38 0.16 0.95
C SER A 136 1.15 -0.82 2.11
N GLU A 137 1.80 -1.99 2.08
CA GLU A 137 1.72 -2.96 3.17
C GLU A 137 2.09 -2.32 4.52
N GLN A 138 3.10 -1.44 4.52
CA GLN A 138 3.53 -0.74 5.72
C GLN A 138 2.43 0.15 6.28
N PHE A 139 1.74 0.91 5.42
CA PHE A 139 0.61 1.73 5.83
C PHE A 139 -0.52 0.90 6.43
N VAL A 140 -0.92 -0.18 5.74
CA VAL A 140 -2.03 -1.01 6.23
C VAL A 140 -1.67 -1.66 7.56
N ARG A 141 -0.47 -2.23 7.70
CA ARG A 141 -0.04 -2.87 8.95
C ARG A 141 0.13 -1.91 10.12
N LYS A 142 0.45 -0.65 9.85
CA LYS A 142 0.46 0.40 10.88
C LYS A 142 -0.91 0.51 11.59
N TRP A 143 -2.00 0.40 10.83
CA TRP A 143 -3.36 0.63 11.32
C TRP A 143 -4.13 -0.67 11.58
N VAL A 144 -3.90 -1.67 10.76
CA VAL A 144 -4.58 -2.98 10.80
C VAL A 144 -3.53 -4.09 10.83
N PRO A 145 -3.11 -4.57 12.01
CA PRO A 145 -2.06 -5.59 12.14
C PRO A 145 -2.40 -6.92 11.43
N ARG A 146 -3.68 -7.25 11.31
CA ARG A 146 -4.21 -8.44 10.61
C ARG A 146 -5.17 -8.03 9.50
N PRO A 147 -4.67 -7.59 8.31
CA PRO A 147 -5.51 -7.10 7.22
C PRO A 147 -6.51 -8.12 6.68
N ALA A 148 -6.23 -9.42 6.82
CA ALA A 148 -7.11 -10.50 6.38
C ALA A 148 -8.54 -10.41 6.98
N VAL A 149 -8.73 -9.69 8.09
CA VAL A 149 -10.07 -9.45 8.66
C VAL A 149 -10.98 -8.63 7.74
N LEU A 150 -10.39 -7.86 6.84
CA LEU A 150 -11.13 -7.03 5.87
C LEU A 150 -11.38 -7.75 4.54
N THR A 151 -10.59 -8.79 4.23
CA THR A 151 -10.63 -9.47 2.92
C THR A 151 -11.88 -10.36 2.79
N GLY A 152 -12.50 -10.34 1.60
CA GLY A 152 -13.62 -11.22 1.26
C GLY A 152 -14.95 -10.85 1.90
N ARG A 153 -15.06 -9.66 2.49
CA ARG A 153 -16.27 -9.17 3.18
C ARG A 153 -16.90 -8.00 2.45
N ASN A 154 -18.21 -7.85 2.60
CA ASN A 154 -18.87 -6.58 2.30
C ASN A 154 -18.76 -5.66 3.52
N ILE A 155 -17.70 -4.83 3.51
CA ILE A 155 -17.32 -3.98 4.64
C ILE A 155 -18.48 -3.08 5.08
N CYS A 156 -19.20 -2.48 4.11
CA CYS A 156 -20.28 -1.54 4.41
C CYS A 156 -21.53 -2.20 5.01
N ARG A 157 -21.81 -3.46 4.64
CA ARG A 157 -22.95 -4.20 5.18
C ARG A 157 -22.68 -4.74 6.57
N GLU A 158 -21.44 -5.09 6.85
CA GLU A 158 -21.05 -5.76 8.09
C GLU A 158 -20.52 -4.81 9.18
N SER A 159 -20.22 -3.54 8.85
CA SER A 159 -19.61 -2.59 9.78
C SER A 159 -20.19 -1.18 9.66
N GLN A 160 -20.53 -0.58 10.80
CA GLN A 160 -20.95 0.83 10.87
C GLN A 160 -19.76 1.75 10.56
N TRP A 161 -18.58 1.43 11.09
CA TRP A 161 -17.35 2.13 10.76
C TRP A 161 -16.96 1.95 9.30
N GLY A 162 -17.31 0.81 8.69
CA GLY A 162 -17.16 0.58 7.26
C GLY A 162 -17.97 1.54 6.42
N ARG A 163 -19.19 1.87 6.81
CA ARG A 163 -20.01 2.89 6.12
C ARG A 163 -19.41 4.29 6.23
N LEU A 164 -18.89 4.65 7.42
CA LEU A 164 -18.18 5.92 7.59
C LEU A 164 -16.88 5.96 6.78
N LEU A 165 -16.15 4.86 6.73
CA LEU A 165 -14.96 4.71 5.88
C LEU A 165 -15.33 4.91 4.40
N ALA A 166 -16.41 4.30 3.90
CA ALA A 166 -16.88 4.49 2.53
C ALA A 166 -17.21 5.94 2.23
N SER A 167 -17.94 6.62 3.13
CA SER A 167 -18.27 8.03 3.00
C SER A 167 -17.01 8.91 2.97
N TYR A 168 -16.00 8.56 3.75
CA TYR A 168 -14.72 9.26 3.75
C TYR A 168 -13.94 9.02 2.45
N VAL A 169 -13.82 7.77 2.01
CA VAL A 169 -13.16 7.39 0.76
C VAL A 169 -13.80 8.09 -0.43
N ALA A 170 -15.14 8.23 -0.47
CA ALA A 170 -15.85 8.92 -1.53
C ALA A 170 -15.39 10.38 -1.73
N GLN A 171 -14.85 11.02 -0.72
CA GLN A 171 -14.34 12.40 -0.78
C GLN A 171 -12.86 12.46 -1.24
N LEU A 172 -12.15 11.33 -1.29
CA LEU A 172 -10.72 11.31 -1.61
C LEU A 172 -10.45 11.27 -3.13
N ALA A 173 -11.26 11.96 -3.94
CA ALA A 173 -10.93 12.12 -5.35
C ALA A 173 -9.55 12.81 -5.52
N PRO A 174 -8.74 12.42 -6.53
CA PRO A 174 -7.41 12.99 -6.76
C PRO A 174 -7.38 14.53 -6.73
N GLU A 175 -8.35 15.16 -7.39
CA GLU A 175 -8.48 16.62 -7.47
C GLU A 175 -8.76 17.26 -6.10
N PHE A 176 -9.61 16.63 -5.30
CA PHE A 176 -9.90 17.12 -3.95
C PHE A 176 -8.65 17.06 -3.07
N VAL A 177 -7.90 15.97 -3.10
CA VAL A 177 -6.74 15.76 -2.24
C VAL A 177 -5.59 16.72 -2.58
N VAL A 178 -5.37 17.03 -3.86
CA VAL A 178 -4.34 17.99 -4.28
C VAL A 178 -4.66 19.40 -3.82
N HIS A 179 -5.93 19.77 -3.79
CA HIS A 179 -6.38 21.12 -3.42
C HIS A 179 -6.90 21.23 -1.97
N ALA A 180 -6.77 20.15 -1.20
CA ALA A 180 -7.24 20.14 0.18
C ALA A 180 -6.51 21.21 1.03
N PRO A 181 -7.22 21.95 1.88
CA PRO A 181 -6.62 22.99 2.73
C PRO A 181 -5.75 22.42 3.87
N LEU A 182 -5.83 21.09 4.09
CA LEU A 182 -5.06 20.39 5.11
C LEU A 182 -3.90 19.61 4.47
N PRO A 183 -2.80 19.39 5.20
CA PRO A 183 -1.72 18.52 4.74
C PRO A 183 -2.23 17.13 4.39
N GLN A 184 -1.79 16.58 3.26
CA GLN A 184 -2.17 15.24 2.78
C GLN A 184 -1.94 14.16 3.84
N ALA A 185 -0.91 14.31 4.69
CA ALA A 185 -0.64 13.39 5.80
C ALA A 185 -1.82 13.28 6.77
N VAL A 186 -2.54 14.38 7.04
CA VAL A 186 -3.70 14.37 7.94
C VAL A 186 -4.84 13.54 7.32
N LEU A 187 -5.09 13.70 6.01
CA LEU A 187 -6.10 12.90 5.31
C LEU A 187 -5.75 11.41 5.32
N ILE A 188 -4.48 11.09 5.11
CA ILE A 188 -3.98 9.71 5.13
C ILE A 188 -4.11 9.08 6.53
N ASP A 189 -3.79 9.82 7.60
CA ASP A 189 -3.91 9.32 8.97
C ASP A 189 -5.38 9.12 9.38
N GLN A 190 -6.31 9.96 8.93
CA GLN A 190 -7.75 9.75 9.14
C GLN A 190 -8.25 8.50 8.43
N LEU A 191 -7.81 8.25 7.18
CA LEU A 191 -8.10 7.01 6.47
C LEU A 191 -7.65 5.79 7.28
N GLY A 192 -6.42 5.83 7.81
CA GLY A 192 -5.86 4.78 8.63
C GLY A 192 -6.66 4.52 9.92
N ALA A 193 -7.08 5.60 10.59
CA ALA A 193 -7.90 5.50 11.80
C ALA A 193 -9.26 4.83 11.52
N LEU A 194 -9.93 5.21 10.43
CA LEU A 194 -11.21 4.58 10.02
C LEU A 194 -11.02 3.11 9.63
N LEU A 195 -9.93 2.76 8.94
CA LEU A 195 -9.59 1.37 8.65
C LEU A 195 -9.40 0.54 9.94
N ALA A 196 -8.71 1.09 10.94
CA ALA A 196 -8.50 0.43 12.22
C ALA A 196 -9.81 0.18 12.97
N LEU A 197 -10.70 1.17 13.01
CA LEU A 197 -12.02 1.04 13.65
C LEU A 197 -12.90 -0.01 12.93
N THR A 198 -12.90 0.03 11.59
CA THR A 198 -13.60 -0.96 10.76
C THR A 198 -13.09 -2.38 11.01
N ALA A 199 -11.78 -2.57 10.99
CA ALA A 199 -11.17 -3.89 11.25
C ALA A 199 -11.45 -4.39 12.66
N SER A 200 -11.48 -3.51 13.65
CA SER A 200 -11.84 -3.84 15.02
C SER A 200 -13.27 -4.33 15.14
N GLU A 201 -14.21 -3.62 14.55
CA GLU A 201 -15.63 -4.01 14.56
C GLU A 201 -15.84 -5.37 13.88
N LEU A 202 -15.24 -5.55 12.68
CA LEU A 202 -15.35 -6.80 11.92
C LEU A 202 -14.68 -8.02 12.59
N SER A 203 -13.67 -7.78 13.41
CA SER A 203 -13.01 -8.87 14.15
C SER A 203 -13.74 -9.26 15.44
N GLY A 204 -14.75 -8.49 15.85
CA GLY A 204 -15.38 -8.65 17.17
C GLY A 204 -14.41 -8.38 18.33
N SER A 205 -13.22 -7.92 18.01
CA SER A 205 -12.17 -7.60 18.98
C SER A 205 -12.25 -6.12 19.33
N ARG A 206 -12.33 -5.80 20.62
CA ARG A 206 -12.01 -4.44 21.06
C ARG A 206 -10.65 -4.07 20.50
N VAL A 207 -10.52 -2.83 19.97
CA VAL A 207 -9.20 -2.28 19.64
C VAL A 207 -8.31 -2.38 20.86
N VAL A 208 -7.42 -3.38 20.87
CA VAL A 208 -6.55 -3.66 22.02
C VAL A 208 -5.37 -2.68 22.06
N SER A 209 -5.22 -1.84 21.02
CA SER A 209 -4.24 -0.75 21.06
C SER A 209 -4.91 0.50 21.62
N THR A 210 -4.62 0.83 22.86
CA THR A 210 -4.96 2.18 23.36
C THR A 210 -4.26 3.24 22.50
N PRO A 211 -4.81 4.44 22.35
CA PRO A 211 -4.11 5.56 21.69
C PRO A 211 -2.70 5.75 22.21
N VAL A 212 -2.47 5.49 23.51
CA VAL A 212 -1.15 5.54 24.16
C VAL A 212 -0.19 4.49 23.61
N GLU A 213 -0.64 3.24 23.37
CA GLU A 213 0.22 2.16 22.87
C GLU A 213 0.62 2.36 21.40
N ARG A 214 -0.28 2.91 20.59
CA ARG A 214 0.05 3.34 19.21
C ARG A 214 1.02 4.51 19.20
N SER A 215 0.82 5.49 20.06
CA SER A 215 1.75 6.60 20.22
C SER A 215 3.15 6.12 20.64
N VAL A 216 3.26 5.19 21.57
CA VAL A 216 4.53 4.57 21.97
C VAL A 216 5.16 3.82 20.80
N ARG A 217 4.39 3.02 20.07
CA ARG A 217 4.88 2.29 18.89
C ARG A 217 5.42 3.24 17.82
N ASP A 218 4.70 4.32 17.53
CA ASP A 218 5.09 5.29 16.53
C ASP A 218 6.34 6.08 16.97
N GLN A 219 6.45 6.45 18.23
CA GLN A 219 7.65 7.05 18.80
C GLN A 219 8.86 6.10 18.71
N VAL A 220 8.66 4.80 19.02
CA VAL A 220 9.71 3.78 18.87
C VAL A 220 10.13 3.65 17.41
N HIS A 221 9.18 3.64 16.47
CA HIS A 221 9.46 3.56 15.04
C HIS A 221 10.30 4.77 14.57
N ASP A 222 9.93 5.98 14.98
CA ASP A 222 10.65 7.19 14.61
C ASP A 222 12.08 7.19 15.16
N HIS A 223 12.25 6.79 16.42
CA HIS A 223 13.58 6.63 17.03
C HIS A 223 14.45 5.60 16.32
N ILE A 224 13.87 4.45 15.98
CA ILE A 224 14.56 3.40 15.22
C ILE A 224 14.95 3.94 13.84
N THR A 225 14.05 4.61 13.13
CA THR A 225 14.30 5.12 11.77
C THR A 225 15.43 6.15 11.76
N GLN A 226 15.49 7.02 12.76
CA GLN A 226 16.54 8.03 12.89
C GLN A 226 17.90 7.42 13.26
N ARG A 227 17.92 6.37 14.08
CA ARG A 227 19.14 5.78 14.65
C ARG A 227 19.50 4.41 14.11
N CYS A 228 18.77 3.88 13.12
CA CYS A 228 19.05 2.55 12.56
C CYS A 228 20.49 2.35 12.02
N PRO A 229 21.26 3.39 11.61
CA PRO A 229 22.66 3.21 11.25
C PRO A 229 23.57 2.81 12.43
N ASP A 230 23.15 3.10 13.65
CA ASP A 230 23.89 2.73 14.86
C ASP A 230 23.81 1.21 15.07
N THR A 231 24.95 0.51 14.92
CA THR A 231 25.02 -0.95 15.05
C THR A 231 24.78 -1.43 16.48
N SER A 232 24.99 -0.56 17.48
CA SER A 232 24.82 -0.84 18.92
C SER A 232 23.42 -0.51 19.44
N LEU A 233 22.50 -0.05 18.59
CA LEU A 233 21.14 0.34 19.01
C LEU A 233 20.34 -0.84 19.56
N HIS A 234 19.97 -0.76 20.84
CA HIS A 234 19.17 -1.75 21.54
C HIS A 234 17.82 -1.20 22.00
N ALA A 235 16.88 -2.10 22.31
CA ALA A 235 15.55 -1.72 22.81
C ALA A 235 15.61 -0.89 24.11
N ALA A 236 16.62 -1.14 24.94
CA ALA A 236 16.84 -0.40 26.19
C ALA A 236 17.15 1.08 25.92
N ASP A 237 17.97 1.37 24.88
CA ASP A 237 18.37 2.73 24.54
C ASP A 237 17.16 3.55 24.07
N VAL A 238 16.31 2.95 23.24
CA VAL A 238 15.08 3.58 22.74
C VAL A 238 14.07 3.75 23.87
N ALA A 239 13.90 2.76 24.74
CA ALA A 239 13.01 2.85 25.89
C ALA A 239 13.44 3.99 26.84
N THR A 240 14.74 4.11 27.13
CA THR A 240 15.32 5.19 27.93
C THR A 240 15.07 6.56 27.30
N SER A 241 15.31 6.69 25.98
CA SER A 241 15.09 7.94 25.25
C SER A 241 13.62 8.39 25.26
N LEU A 242 12.68 7.44 25.32
CA LEU A 242 11.24 7.69 25.37
C LEU A 242 10.70 7.76 26.80
N SER A 243 11.56 7.65 27.83
CA SER A 243 11.16 7.64 29.25
C SER A 243 10.12 6.55 29.57
N ILE A 244 10.23 5.37 28.92
CA ILE A 244 9.39 4.21 29.16
C ILE A 244 10.22 3.00 29.58
N SER A 245 9.58 1.97 30.16
CA SER A 245 10.25 0.70 30.40
C SER A 245 10.40 -0.11 29.11
N THR A 246 11.45 -0.96 29.02
CA THR A 246 11.60 -1.93 27.93
C THR A 246 10.39 -2.88 27.83
N ARG A 247 9.76 -3.22 28.95
CA ARG A 247 8.52 -3.99 29.01
C ARG A 247 7.36 -3.27 28.31
N THR A 248 7.22 -1.95 28.53
CA THR A 248 6.21 -1.11 27.87
C THR A 248 6.45 -1.06 26.37
N LEU A 249 7.70 -0.87 25.94
CA LEU A 249 8.11 -0.88 24.54
C LEU A 249 7.73 -2.20 23.87
N HIS A 250 8.17 -3.33 24.45
CA HIS A 250 7.87 -4.65 23.87
C HIS A 250 6.39 -4.96 23.84
N ARG A 251 5.60 -4.55 24.85
CA ARG A 251 4.16 -4.71 24.88
C ARG A 251 3.47 -3.91 23.77
N ALA A 252 3.88 -2.65 23.56
CA ALA A 252 3.33 -1.80 22.52
C ALA A 252 3.61 -2.36 21.11
N LEU A 253 4.82 -2.90 20.87
CA LEU A 253 5.15 -3.55 19.62
C LEU A 253 4.40 -4.86 19.42
N ALA A 254 4.32 -5.70 20.46
CA ALA A 254 3.62 -6.98 20.41
C ALA A 254 2.10 -6.81 20.15
N ALA A 255 1.48 -5.73 20.63
CA ALA A 255 0.10 -5.39 20.33
C ALA A 255 -0.15 -5.18 18.82
N CYS A 256 0.90 -4.80 18.08
CA CYS A 256 0.89 -4.64 16.62
C CYS A 256 1.48 -5.86 15.87
N GLY A 257 1.81 -6.95 16.57
CA GLY A 257 2.43 -8.13 15.98
C GLY A 257 3.89 -7.91 15.53
N GLU A 258 4.56 -6.90 16.09
CA GLU A 258 5.93 -6.51 15.75
C GLU A 258 6.90 -6.79 16.90
N THR A 259 8.19 -6.85 16.58
CA THR A 259 9.27 -6.90 17.56
C THR A 259 10.26 -5.77 17.28
N PHE A 260 11.01 -5.34 18.29
CA PHE A 260 12.08 -4.35 18.12
C PHE A 260 13.09 -4.80 17.04
N GLY A 261 13.49 -6.07 17.06
CA GLY A 261 14.44 -6.60 16.08
C GLY A 261 13.92 -6.59 14.65
N SER A 262 12.65 -6.97 14.43
CA SER A 262 12.04 -6.93 13.10
C SER A 262 11.91 -5.49 12.57
N MET A 263 11.53 -4.55 13.42
CA MET A 263 11.39 -3.14 13.06
C MET A 263 12.75 -2.50 12.75
N LEU A 264 13.79 -2.80 13.54
CA LEU A 264 15.14 -2.31 13.29
C LEU A 264 15.73 -2.86 11.98
N ILE A 265 15.55 -4.15 11.73
CA ILE A 265 15.98 -4.77 10.47
C ILE A 265 15.25 -4.13 9.28
N GLN A 266 13.95 -3.91 9.35
CA GLN A 266 13.19 -3.27 8.29
C GLN A 266 13.70 -1.85 8.02
N ALA A 267 13.90 -1.03 9.05
CA ALA A 267 14.43 0.34 8.91
C ALA A 267 15.81 0.36 8.24
N ARG A 268 16.68 -0.58 8.60
CA ARG A 268 18.01 -0.74 7.96
C ARG A 268 17.92 -1.16 6.51
N VAL A 269 17.02 -2.08 6.18
CA VAL A 269 16.77 -2.50 4.80
C VAL A 269 16.26 -1.33 3.97
N ASP A 270 15.28 -0.57 4.47
CA ASP A 270 14.71 0.58 3.77
C ASP A 270 15.76 1.67 3.52
N LEU A 271 16.62 1.91 4.50
CA LEU A 271 17.75 2.83 4.34
C LEU A 271 18.75 2.35 3.27
N ALA A 272 19.09 1.06 3.30
CA ALA A 272 19.99 0.48 2.30
C ALA A 272 19.40 0.52 0.89
N VAL A 273 18.10 0.25 0.71
CA VAL A 273 17.39 0.34 -0.56
C VAL A 273 17.45 1.78 -1.09
N ARG A 274 17.14 2.78 -0.27
CA ARG A 274 17.26 4.20 -0.67
C ARG A 274 18.67 4.56 -1.12
N MET A 275 19.71 4.09 -0.40
CA MET A 275 21.10 4.30 -0.80
C MET A 275 21.43 3.62 -2.13
N LEU A 276 21.03 2.36 -2.31
CA LEU A 276 21.29 1.60 -3.54
C LEU A 276 20.59 2.20 -4.77
N GLN A 277 19.44 2.82 -4.56
CA GLN A 277 18.65 3.48 -5.59
C GLN A 277 19.04 4.96 -5.80
N SER A 278 19.90 5.54 -4.99
CA SER A 278 20.32 6.94 -5.11
C SER A 278 21.61 7.07 -5.94
N PRO A 279 21.66 8.00 -6.93
CA PRO A 279 22.86 8.31 -7.70
C PRO A 279 24.07 8.69 -6.84
N LEU A 280 23.85 9.31 -5.70
CA LEU A 280 24.88 9.76 -4.78
C LEU A 280 25.76 8.62 -4.24
N PHE A 281 25.23 7.40 -4.28
CA PHE A 281 25.92 6.21 -3.75
C PHE A 281 26.42 5.27 -4.84
N ASP A 282 26.48 5.68 -6.10
CA ASP A 282 26.92 4.84 -7.22
C ASP A 282 28.38 4.35 -7.06
N ARG A 283 29.23 5.18 -6.48
CA ARG A 283 30.64 4.86 -6.22
C ARG A 283 30.87 4.11 -4.89
N VAL A 284 29.84 3.94 -4.08
CA VAL A 284 29.93 3.27 -2.78
C VAL A 284 29.75 1.78 -2.98
N THR A 285 30.62 0.95 -2.41
CA THR A 285 30.51 -0.51 -2.50
C THR A 285 29.25 -1.02 -1.80
N THR A 286 28.75 -2.19 -2.20
CA THR A 286 27.59 -2.83 -1.55
C THR A 286 27.86 -3.09 -0.06
N ALA A 287 29.07 -3.53 0.29
CA ALA A 287 29.46 -3.76 1.68
C ALA A 287 29.42 -2.47 2.50
N GLU A 288 29.88 -1.38 1.93
CA GLU A 288 29.87 -0.06 2.58
C GLU A 288 28.43 0.49 2.73
N VAL A 289 27.53 0.25 1.75
CA VAL A 289 26.11 0.58 1.90
C VAL A 289 25.51 -0.20 3.08
N GLY A 290 25.79 -1.50 3.18
CA GLY A 290 25.35 -2.31 4.31
C GLY A 290 25.83 -1.77 5.65
N ARG A 291 27.12 -1.41 5.74
CA ARG A 291 27.71 -0.83 6.95
C ARG A 291 27.05 0.51 7.33
N ARG A 292 26.83 1.41 6.37
CA ARG A 292 26.16 2.70 6.60
C ARG A 292 24.68 2.54 6.96
N ALA A 293 24.06 1.46 6.55
CA ALA A 293 22.70 1.13 6.94
C ALA A 293 22.60 0.45 8.31
N GLY A 294 23.74 0.21 9.00
CA GLY A 294 23.79 -0.35 10.35
C GLY A 294 24.00 -1.87 10.41
N PHE A 295 24.39 -2.52 9.31
CA PHE A 295 24.75 -3.92 9.32
C PHE A 295 26.24 -4.09 9.66
N SER A 296 26.55 -4.93 10.65
CA SER A 296 27.93 -5.23 11.04
C SER A 296 28.63 -6.21 10.09
N ASP A 297 27.87 -7.05 9.38
CA ASP A 297 28.36 -8.07 8.46
C ASP A 297 27.76 -7.93 7.06
N ALA A 298 28.64 -7.90 6.04
CA ALA A 298 28.21 -7.70 4.64
C ALA A 298 27.45 -8.92 4.08
N SER A 299 27.80 -10.14 4.49
CA SER A 299 27.13 -11.36 4.04
C SER A 299 25.75 -11.47 4.64
N HIS A 300 25.61 -11.11 5.91
CA HIS A 300 24.32 -11.00 6.61
C HIS A 300 23.45 -9.94 5.94
N PHE A 301 24.01 -8.77 5.64
CA PHE A 301 23.29 -7.70 4.92
C PHE A 301 22.68 -8.19 3.61
N VAL A 302 23.47 -8.84 2.75
CA VAL A 302 22.99 -9.32 1.44
C VAL A 302 21.86 -10.34 1.59
N LYS A 303 22.00 -11.28 2.56
CA LYS A 303 20.95 -12.28 2.85
C LYS A 303 19.66 -11.64 3.32
N VAL A 304 19.75 -10.69 4.27
CA VAL A 304 18.60 -9.98 4.82
C VAL A 304 17.92 -9.12 3.75
N LEU A 305 18.69 -8.33 3.00
CA LEU A 305 18.16 -7.50 1.90
C LEU A 305 17.39 -8.36 0.89
N ARG A 306 17.99 -9.48 0.43
CA ARG A 306 17.33 -10.40 -0.51
C ARG A 306 16.06 -11.02 0.07
N ARG A 307 16.06 -11.37 1.36
CA ARG A 307 14.88 -11.94 2.04
C ARG A 307 13.71 -10.92 2.09
N HIS A 308 14.02 -9.64 2.33
CA HIS A 308 13.01 -8.59 2.48
C HIS A 308 12.53 -8.00 1.16
N THR A 309 13.40 -7.87 0.16
CA THR A 309 13.10 -7.20 -1.11
C THR A 309 12.90 -8.16 -2.28
N GLY A 310 13.29 -9.43 -2.13
CA GLY A 310 13.36 -10.39 -3.24
C GLY A 310 14.54 -10.16 -4.19
N HIS A 311 15.31 -9.07 -4.03
CA HIS A 311 16.34 -8.62 -4.97
C HIS A 311 17.74 -8.59 -4.34
N THR A 312 18.75 -8.76 -5.20
CA THR A 312 20.14 -8.54 -4.79
C THR A 312 20.48 -7.05 -4.84
N PRO A 313 21.50 -6.58 -4.07
CA PRO A 313 21.96 -5.18 -4.13
C PRO A 313 22.28 -4.70 -5.53
N LEU A 314 22.88 -5.57 -6.34
CA LEU A 314 23.24 -5.25 -7.73
C LEU A 314 22.00 -5.05 -8.61
N LEU A 315 20.98 -5.87 -8.40
CA LEU A 315 19.71 -5.74 -9.15
C LEU A 315 19.00 -4.44 -8.78
N LEU A 316 18.92 -4.09 -7.48
CA LEU A 316 18.33 -2.83 -7.02
C LEU A 316 19.03 -1.59 -7.61
N ARG A 317 20.35 -1.65 -7.85
CA ARG A 317 21.06 -0.58 -8.56
C ARG A 317 20.73 -0.53 -10.05
N ARG A 318 20.48 -1.67 -10.68
CA ARG A 318 20.17 -1.75 -12.13
C ARG A 318 18.74 -1.30 -12.44
N THR A 319 17.75 -1.63 -11.61
CA THR A 319 16.35 -1.25 -11.82
C THR A 319 16.11 0.26 -11.83
N ARG A 320 17.08 1.07 -11.39
CA ARG A 320 17.04 2.53 -11.50
C ARG A 320 17.46 3.05 -12.87
N ARG A 321 18.28 2.28 -13.62
CA ARG A 321 18.92 2.74 -14.89
C ARG A 321 18.10 2.37 -16.12
N GLY A 322 16.99 1.70 -15.99
CA GLY A 322 15.99 1.38 -17.00
C GLY A 322 14.69 2.07 -16.71
#